data_561cd100af66efcad87bfa329f94db4d
#
_entry.id   561cd100af66efcad87bfa329f94db4d
#
_cell.length_a   1.000
_cell.length_b   1.000
_cell.length_c   1.000
_cell.angle_alpha   90.00
_cell.angle_beta   90.00
_cell.angle_gamma   90.00
#
_symmetry.space_group_name_H-M   'P 1'
#
loop_
_entity.id
_entity.type
_entity.pdbx_description
1 polymer ?
#
loop_
_entity_poly.entity_id
_entity_poly.type
_entity_poly.pdbx_seq_one_letter_code
_entity_poly.pdbx_strand_id
1 'polypeptide(L)'
;MGSVAAEGKLRATRHSPFEFDNGFLVLTEAGTKRRASLHLVSGNDAVQALHAGGLEVLDLDLSSFTAKLKAENHTLKRSLTDPHIFSGIGNAYSDEILHHTRLSPIAMTGKLSDNEVARLFDAVRGTLTEWTDRLRKEAGGAFPEKVTAFREGMAVHGRFGKPCPVCGSPVQRIVYAENETNYCARCQTGGKILADRALSRLLKKSWPKSLDDLE
;
A
#
# COMPACT_ATOMS: atom_id res chain seq x y z
N MET A 1 -27.23 -34.09 -15.65
CA MET A 1 -28.02 -32.88 -15.34
C MET A 1 -27.15 -32.00 -14.43
N GLY A 2 -26.46 -31.07 -15.01
CA GLY A 2 -25.59 -30.16 -14.25
C GLY A 2 -26.40 -29.07 -13.58
N SER A 3 -26.31 -28.99 -12.27
CA SER A 3 -26.82 -27.86 -11.49
C SER A 3 -26.02 -26.62 -11.92
N VAL A 4 -26.68 -25.69 -12.58
CA VAL A 4 -26.12 -24.35 -12.82
C VAL A 4 -26.02 -23.69 -11.45
N ALA A 5 -24.79 -23.50 -10.97
CA ALA A 5 -24.54 -22.74 -9.76
C ALA A 5 -25.05 -21.30 -10.01
N ALA A 6 -25.98 -20.84 -9.20
CA ALA A 6 -26.50 -19.49 -9.30
C ALA A 6 -25.36 -18.48 -9.04
N GLU A 7 -25.07 -17.63 -10.00
CA GLU A 7 -24.19 -16.50 -9.80
C GLU A 7 -24.82 -15.55 -8.76
N GLY A 8 -24.10 -15.26 -7.69
CA GLY A 8 -24.62 -14.43 -6.62
C GLY A 8 -23.55 -13.62 -5.91
N LYS A 9 -23.93 -12.41 -5.51
CA LYS A 9 -23.13 -11.56 -4.61
C LYS A 9 -23.66 -11.74 -3.19
N LEU A 10 -22.86 -12.38 -2.33
CA LEU A 10 -23.16 -12.51 -0.92
C LEU A 10 -22.50 -11.36 -0.14
N ARG A 11 -23.24 -10.69 0.73
CA ARG A 11 -22.65 -9.78 1.69
C ARG A 11 -21.98 -10.60 2.78
N ALA A 12 -20.66 -10.38 2.96
CA ALA A 12 -19.94 -10.97 4.07
C ALA A 12 -20.59 -10.51 5.39
N THR A 13 -20.88 -11.46 6.28
CA THR A 13 -21.23 -11.16 7.66
C THR A 13 -20.00 -10.70 8.41
N ARG A 14 -20.14 -10.24 9.67
CA ARG A 14 -19.02 -9.73 10.48
C ARG A 14 -17.83 -10.69 10.59
N HIS A 15 -18.11 -12.00 10.45
CA HIS A 15 -17.13 -13.08 10.43
C HIS A 15 -17.67 -14.13 9.47
N SER A 16 -17.02 -14.30 8.33
CA SER A 16 -17.34 -15.38 7.38
C SER A 16 -16.18 -16.36 7.39
N PRO A 17 -16.31 -17.53 8.06
CA PRO A 17 -15.28 -18.55 8.04
C PRO A 17 -15.31 -19.33 6.71
N PHE A 18 -14.15 -19.56 6.15
CA PHE A 18 -13.92 -20.51 5.07
C PHE A 18 -13.19 -21.70 5.69
N GLU A 19 -13.78 -22.87 5.64
CA GLU A 19 -13.25 -24.09 6.20
C GLU A 19 -12.39 -24.83 5.15
N PHE A 20 -11.21 -25.26 5.55
CA PHE A 20 -10.29 -26.07 4.78
C PHE A 20 -9.88 -27.29 5.62
N ASP A 21 -9.37 -28.34 4.99
CA ASP A 21 -8.94 -29.56 5.69
C ASP A 21 -7.91 -29.32 6.81
N ASN A 22 -7.13 -28.23 6.70
CA ASN A 22 -6.03 -27.90 7.60
C ASN A 22 -6.26 -26.61 8.41
N GLY A 23 -7.45 -26.00 8.38
CA GLY A 23 -7.74 -24.79 9.15
C GLY A 23 -8.89 -23.95 8.65
N PHE A 24 -9.01 -22.74 9.21
CA PHE A 24 -10.08 -21.79 8.88
C PHE A 24 -9.48 -20.47 8.44
N LEU A 25 -10.03 -19.90 7.36
CA LEU A 25 -9.79 -18.52 6.97
C LEU A 25 -11.01 -17.69 7.37
N VAL A 26 -10.80 -16.66 8.18
CA VAL A 26 -11.89 -15.78 8.65
C VAL A 26 -11.74 -14.40 8.00
N LEU A 27 -12.74 -14.00 7.19
CA LEU A 27 -12.83 -12.65 6.66
C LEU A 27 -13.40 -11.71 7.72
N THR A 28 -12.63 -10.67 8.10
CA THR A 28 -13.04 -9.65 9.07
C THR A 28 -12.91 -8.26 8.47
N GLU A 29 -13.83 -7.36 8.82
CA GLU A 29 -13.75 -5.94 8.49
C GLU A 29 -13.77 -5.13 9.78
N ALA A 30 -12.65 -4.46 10.08
CA ALA A 30 -12.52 -3.60 11.26
C ALA A 30 -13.12 -2.21 11.05
N GLY A 31 -13.27 -1.76 9.80
CA GLY A 31 -13.77 -0.44 9.45
C GLY A 31 -15.28 -0.26 9.60
N THR A 32 -15.72 0.98 9.75
CA THR A 32 -17.16 1.33 9.79
C THR A 32 -17.85 1.17 8.44
N LYS A 33 -17.11 1.39 7.35
CA LYS A 33 -17.58 1.19 5.97
C LYS A 33 -17.27 -0.23 5.53
N ARG A 34 -18.31 -1.06 5.48
CA ARG A 34 -18.19 -2.44 5.03
C ARG A 34 -18.20 -2.50 3.50
N ARG A 35 -17.09 -2.93 2.91
CA ARG A 35 -16.92 -3.05 1.46
C ARG A 35 -16.61 -4.46 0.99
N ALA A 36 -16.29 -5.38 1.90
CA ALA A 36 -16.02 -6.76 1.55
C ALA A 36 -17.22 -7.41 0.91
N SER A 37 -17.01 -8.14 -0.15
CA SER A 37 -18.03 -8.92 -0.84
C SER A 37 -17.43 -10.22 -1.32
N LEU A 38 -18.22 -11.29 -1.28
CA LEU A 38 -17.90 -12.58 -1.84
C LEU A 38 -18.65 -12.72 -3.16
N HIS A 39 -17.94 -13.03 -4.22
CA HIS A 39 -18.50 -13.29 -5.54
C HIS A 39 -18.30 -14.76 -5.87
N LEU A 40 -19.39 -15.46 -6.13
CA LEU A 40 -19.36 -16.81 -6.68
C LEU A 40 -19.67 -16.71 -8.18
N VAL A 41 -18.71 -17.05 -9.00
CA VAL A 41 -18.81 -16.95 -10.46
C VAL A 41 -18.29 -18.24 -11.11
N SER A 42 -18.76 -18.53 -12.32
CA SER A 42 -18.33 -19.71 -13.07
C SER A 42 -17.44 -19.33 -14.23
N GLY A 43 -16.26 -19.99 -14.31
CA GLY A 43 -15.29 -19.83 -15.38
C GLY A 43 -14.30 -18.67 -15.19
N ASN A 44 -13.17 -18.79 -15.88
CA ASN A 44 -12.08 -17.82 -15.75
C ASN A 44 -12.45 -16.41 -16.25
N ASP A 45 -13.25 -16.31 -17.30
CA ASP A 45 -13.65 -15.00 -17.86
C ASP A 45 -14.45 -14.17 -16.84
N ALA A 46 -15.34 -14.84 -16.09
CA ALA A 46 -16.12 -14.19 -15.04
C ALA A 46 -15.24 -13.77 -13.84
N VAL A 47 -14.21 -14.55 -13.51
CA VAL A 47 -13.19 -14.15 -12.51
C VAL A 47 -12.40 -12.96 -13.00
N GLN A 48 -11.92 -12.97 -14.25
CA GLN A 48 -11.16 -11.86 -14.84
C GLN A 48 -11.98 -10.56 -14.91
N ALA A 49 -13.29 -10.65 -15.14
CA ALA A 49 -14.17 -9.48 -15.13
C ALA A 49 -14.24 -8.77 -13.77
N LEU A 50 -13.88 -9.45 -12.66
CA LEU A 50 -13.80 -8.88 -11.32
C LEU A 50 -12.44 -8.25 -11.02
N HIS A 51 -11.45 -8.47 -11.88
CA HIS A 51 -10.10 -7.93 -11.70
C HIS A 51 -10.07 -6.44 -11.97
N ALA A 52 -9.42 -5.66 -11.12
CA ALA A 52 -9.33 -4.21 -11.26
C ALA A 52 -8.49 -3.74 -12.47
N GLY A 53 -7.76 -4.65 -13.12
CA GLY A 53 -6.98 -4.38 -14.33
C GLY A 53 -5.57 -3.84 -14.08
N GLY A 54 -5.13 -3.76 -12.82
CA GLY A 54 -3.74 -3.43 -12.50
C GLY A 54 -2.78 -4.57 -12.82
N LEU A 55 -1.53 -4.21 -13.15
CA LEU A 55 -0.49 -5.18 -13.47
C LEU A 55 0.13 -5.75 -12.18
N GLU A 56 0.41 -7.05 -12.17
CA GLU A 56 1.12 -7.71 -11.06
C GLU A 56 2.60 -7.30 -11.06
N VAL A 57 3.00 -6.52 -10.06
CA VAL A 57 4.30 -5.83 -10.06
C VAL A 57 5.50 -6.76 -10.02
N LEU A 58 5.35 -7.98 -9.47
CA LEU A 58 6.43 -8.94 -9.38
C LEU A 58 6.73 -9.61 -10.73
N ASP A 59 5.75 -9.61 -11.64
CA ASP A 59 5.87 -10.22 -12.98
C ASP A 59 6.33 -9.21 -14.06
N LEU A 60 6.41 -7.91 -13.72
CA LEU A 60 6.79 -6.88 -14.68
C LEU A 60 8.30 -6.81 -14.90
N ASP A 61 8.67 -6.39 -16.11
CA ASP A 61 9.97 -5.81 -16.40
C ASP A 61 9.95 -4.28 -16.18
N LEU A 62 11.13 -3.66 -16.19
CA LEU A 62 11.28 -2.21 -15.97
C LEU A 62 10.54 -1.39 -17.05
N SER A 63 10.51 -1.86 -18.29
CA SER A 63 9.85 -1.16 -19.40
C SER A 63 8.34 -1.10 -19.20
N SER A 64 7.72 -2.23 -18.92
CA SER A 64 6.29 -2.35 -18.65
C SER A 64 5.88 -1.59 -17.38
N PHE A 65 6.68 -1.67 -16.32
CA PHE A 65 6.49 -0.88 -15.10
C PHE A 65 6.52 0.61 -15.40
N THR A 66 7.53 1.08 -16.14
CA THR A 66 7.70 2.50 -16.51
C THR A 66 6.53 3.00 -17.33
N ALA A 67 6.12 2.25 -18.35
CA ALA A 67 5.00 2.59 -19.22
C ALA A 67 3.71 2.73 -18.41
N LYS A 68 3.42 1.77 -17.52
CA LYS A 68 2.22 1.80 -16.67
C LYS A 68 2.26 2.92 -15.64
N LEU A 69 3.41 3.15 -14.98
CA LEU A 69 3.59 4.21 -14.00
C LEU A 69 3.41 5.61 -14.60
N LYS A 70 3.91 5.84 -15.82
CA LYS A 70 3.87 7.13 -16.51
C LYS A 70 2.64 7.32 -17.41
N ALA A 71 1.76 6.32 -17.54
CA ALA A 71 0.54 6.40 -18.36
C ALA A 71 -0.38 7.54 -17.90
N GLU A 72 -0.42 7.78 -16.59
CA GLU A 72 -1.16 8.88 -15.99
C GLU A 72 -0.26 9.64 -15.02
N ASN A 73 -0.44 10.99 -14.95
CA ASN A 73 0.38 11.82 -14.09
C ASN A 73 -0.27 11.99 -12.70
N HIS A 74 -0.02 11.05 -11.82
CA HIS A 74 -0.49 11.04 -10.45
C HIS A 74 0.66 11.18 -9.43
N THR A 75 0.32 11.35 -8.15
CA THR A 75 1.33 11.23 -7.08
C THR A 75 1.80 9.79 -6.95
N LEU A 76 3.07 9.59 -6.60
CA LEU A 76 3.65 8.25 -6.44
C LEU A 76 2.85 7.38 -5.49
N LYS A 77 2.46 7.93 -4.33
CA LYS A 77 1.65 7.19 -3.36
C LYS A 77 0.35 6.67 -3.99
N ARG A 78 -0.35 7.52 -4.74
CA ARG A 78 -1.59 7.14 -5.42
C ARG A 78 -1.33 6.06 -6.48
N SER A 79 -0.34 6.26 -7.35
CA SER A 79 -0.05 5.31 -8.42
C SER A 79 0.34 3.93 -7.90
N LEU A 80 1.10 3.87 -6.80
CA LEU A 80 1.49 2.60 -6.20
C LEU A 80 0.33 1.87 -5.54
N THR A 81 -0.66 2.59 -5.00
CA THR A 81 -1.78 1.99 -4.26
C THR A 81 -3.07 1.85 -5.07
N ASP A 82 -3.08 2.30 -6.32
CA ASP A 82 -4.24 2.18 -7.20
C ASP A 82 -4.29 0.78 -7.84
N PRO A 83 -5.31 -0.04 -7.52
CA PRO A 83 -5.42 -1.40 -8.04
C PRO A 83 -5.69 -1.47 -9.55
N HIS A 84 -5.99 -0.34 -10.21
CA HIS A 84 -6.09 -0.24 -11.68
C HIS A 84 -4.73 -0.02 -12.34
N ILE A 85 -3.73 0.42 -11.58
CA ILE A 85 -2.36 0.64 -12.06
C ILE A 85 -1.50 -0.56 -11.72
N PHE A 86 -1.37 -0.87 -10.43
CA PHE A 86 -0.57 -2.00 -9.94
C PHE A 86 -1.37 -2.85 -8.97
N SER A 87 -1.26 -4.18 -9.13
CA SER A 87 -1.75 -5.16 -8.17
C SER A 87 -0.67 -5.46 -7.13
N GLY A 88 -1.10 -5.84 -5.93
CA GLY A 88 -0.22 -6.35 -4.86
C GLY A 88 0.40 -5.29 -3.94
N ILE A 89 0.27 -3.98 -4.22
CA ILE A 89 0.83 -2.92 -3.37
C ILE A 89 -0.27 -2.27 -2.53
N GLY A 90 -0.21 -2.48 -1.22
CA GLY A 90 -1.11 -1.83 -0.27
C GLY A 90 -0.53 -0.55 0.35
N ASN A 91 -1.34 0.07 1.23
CA ASN A 91 -0.98 1.33 1.89
C ASN A 91 0.34 1.23 2.69
N ALA A 92 0.54 0.14 3.43
CA ALA A 92 1.72 -0.04 4.27
C ALA A 92 3.01 -0.15 3.45
N TYR A 93 3.03 -1.09 2.51
CA TYR A 93 4.25 -1.33 1.72
C TYR A 93 4.58 -0.21 0.76
N SER A 94 3.60 0.56 0.28
CA SER A 94 3.90 1.76 -0.51
C SER A 94 4.64 2.84 0.30
N ASP A 95 4.38 2.98 1.62
CA ASP A 95 5.16 3.88 2.48
C ASP A 95 6.61 3.40 2.61
N GLU A 96 6.81 2.10 2.85
CA GLU A 96 8.14 1.49 2.98
C GLU A 96 8.95 1.60 1.67
N ILE A 97 8.33 1.29 0.52
CA ILE A 97 8.94 1.41 -0.81
C ILE A 97 9.40 2.86 -1.06
N LEU A 98 8.54 3.83 -0.79
CA LEU A 98 8.86 5.25 -0.99
C LEU A 98 9.95 5.73 -0.03
N HIS A 99 9.99 5.23 1.19
CA HIS A 99 11.07 5.50 2.12
C HIS A 99 12.40 4.89 1.66
N HIS A 100 12.39 3.64 1.22
CA HIS A 100 13.57 2.95 0.70
C HIS A 100 14.19 3.71 -0.48
N THR A 101 13.36 4.19 -1.41
CA THR A 101 13.82 4.95 -2.58
C THR A 101 14.14 6.42 -2.29
N ARG A 102 13.83 6.91 -1.09
CA ARG A 102 13.94 8.33 -0.72
C ARG A 102 13.13 9.25 -1.65
N LEU A 103 12.00 8.76 -2.16
CA LEU A 103 11.10 9.54 -2.99
C LEU A 103 9.93 10.07 -2.18
N SER A 104 9.54 11.31 -2.48
CA SER A 104 8.37 11.93 -1.84
C SER A 104 7.08 11.21 -2.23
N PRO A 105 6.18 10.92 -1.28
CA PRO A 105 4.88 10.30 -1.60
C PRO A 105 4.01 11.16 -2.53
N ILE A 106 4.24 12.48 -2.56
CA ILE A 106 3.51 13.41 -3.43
C ILE A 106 4.29 13.78 -4.71
N ALA A 107 5.45 13.18 -4.96
CA ALA A 107 6.15 13.35 -6.23
C ALA A 107 5.25 12.87 -7.38
N MET A 108 5.24 13.63 -8.48
CA MET A 108 4.42 13.32 -9.65
C MET A 108 5.14 12.31 -10.55
N THR A 109 4.43 11.28 -11.00
CA THR A 109 5.00 10.20 -11.83
C THR A 109 5.62 10.71 -13.12
N GLY A 110 5.03 11.72 -13.76
CA GLY A 110 5.56 12.34 -14.97
C GLY A 110 6.83 13.18 -14.78
N LYS A 111 7.23 13.46 -13.52
CA LYS A 111 8.45 14.25 -13.21
C LYS A 111 9.64 13.39 -12.79
N LEU A 112 9.46 12.07 -12.70
CA LEU A 112 10.54 11.18 -12.33
C LEU A 112 11.53 11.01 -13.47
N SER A 113 12.82 11.10 -13.13
CA SER A 113 13.91 10.68 -14.01
C SER A 113 13.91 9.15 -14.19
N ASP A 114 14.53 8.66 -15.25
CA ASP A 114 14.61 7.23 -15.52
C ASP A 114 15.38 6.48 -14.42
N ASN A 115 16.39 7.12 -13.81
CA ASN A 115 17.11 6.57 -12.66
C ASN A 115 16.21 6.44 -11.41
N GLU A 116 15.31 7.39 -11.19
CA GLU A 116 14.35 7.31 -10.08
C GLU A 116 13.32 6.21 -10.31
N VAL A 117 12.86 6.05 -11.56
CA VAL A 117 11.94 4.97 -11.93
C VAL A 117 12.61 3.61 -11.77
N ALA A 118 13.86 3.44 -12.21
CA ALA A 118 14.60 2.19 -12.04
C ALA A 118 14.78 1.83 -10.56
N ARG A 119 15.22 2.78 -9.72
CA ARG A 119 15.32 2.57 -8.26
C ARG A 119 13.96 2.23 -7.63
N LEU A 120 12.88 2.89 -8.10
CA LEU A 120 11.54 2.59 -7.61
C LEU A 120 11.12 1.17 -7.96
N PHE A 121 11.36 0.73 -9.19
CA PHE A 121 11.09 -0.61 -9.64
C PHE A 121 11.83 -1.67 -8.80
N ASP A 122 13.13 -1.49 -8.60
CA ASP A 122 13.94 -2.40 -7.79
C ASP A 122 13.45 -2.44 -6.34
N ALA A 123 13.11 -1.28 -5.77
CA ALA A 123 12.61 -1.19 -4.40
C ALA A 123 11.21 -1.83 -4.25
N VAL A 124 10.33 -1.70 -5.24
CA VAL A 124 9.02 -2.39 -5.24
C VAL A 124 9.23 -3.90 -5.15
N ARG A 125 10.03 -4.46 -6.05
CA ARG A 125 10.31 -5.90 -6.07
C ARG A 125 11.03 -6.37 -4.80
N GLY A 126 12.09 -5.67 -4.42
CA GLY A 126 12.89 -6.01 -3.24
C GLY A 126 12.06 -5.98 -1.95
N THR A 127 11.33 -4.91 -1.71
CA THR A 127 10.51 -4.76 -0.50
C THR A 127 9.43 -5.83 -0.42
N LEU A 128 8.68 -6.06 -1.51
CA LEU A 128 7.59 -7.04 -1.51
C LEU A 128 8.12 -8.48 -1.35
N THR A 129 9.22 -8.83 -2.01
CA THR A 129 9.85 -10.15 -1.89
C THR A 129 10.37 -10.38 -0.48
N GLU A 130 11.15 -9.43 0.07
CA GLU A 130 11.70 -9.52 1.42
C GLU A 130 10.60 -9.72 2.48
N TRP A 131 9.54 -8.90 2.42
CA TRP A 131 8.44 -9.03 3.37
C TRP A 131 7.64 -10.32 3.18
N THR A 132 7.47 -10.78 1.94
CA THR A 132 6.81 -12.05 1.66
C THR A 132 7.61 -13.21 2.26
N ASP A 133 8.92 -13.24 2.07
CA ASP A 133 9.79 -14.30 2.59
C ASP A 133 9.87 -14.26 4.12
N ARG A 134 9.93 -13.06 4.70
CA ARG A 134 9.87 -12.87 6.14
C ARG A 134 8.58 -13.42 6.72
N LEU A 135 7.43 -13.05 6.15
CA LEU A 135 6.13 -13.50 6.63
C LEU A 135 5.92 -15.01 6.44
N ARG A 136 6.41 -15.58 5.35
CA ARG A 136 6.42 -17.04 5.14
C ARG A 136 7.23 -17.75 6.20
N LYS A 137 8.42 -17.22 6.51
CA LYS A 137 9.28 -17.76 7.57
C LYS A 137 8.63 -17.65 8.95
N GLU A 138 8.01 -16.53 9.26
CA GLU A 138 7.28 -16.32 10.52
C GLU A 138 6.08 -17.29 10.64
N ALA A 139 5.36 -17.56 9.56
CA ALA A 139 4.22 -18.48 9.54
C ALA A 139 4.63 -19.96 9.71
N GLY A 140 5.88 -20.32 9.34
CA GLY A 140 6.43 -21.68 9.55
C GLY A 140 5.61 -22.80 8.89
N GLY A 141 4.87 -22.52 7.81
CA GLY A 141 3.98 -23.47 7.13
C GLY A 141 2.56 -23.54 7.69
N ALA A 142 2.27 -22.81 8.79
CA ALA A 142 0.92 -22.66 9.33
C ALA A 142 0.20 -21.43 8.73
N PHE A 143 -1.10 -21.32 8.96
CA PHE A 143 -1.82 -20.08 8.66
C PHE A 143 -1.38 -18.97 9.62
N PRO A 144 -1.19 -17.71 9.13
CA PRO A 144 -0.86 -16.60 10.01
C PRO A 144 -2.04 -16.28 10.95
N GLU A 145 -1.80 -16.27 12.26
CA GLU A 145 -2.84 -15.99 13.24
C GLU A 145 -3.26 -14.52 13.28
N LYS A 146 -2.34 -13.60 12.95
CA LYS A 146 -2.57 -12.15 12.94
C LYS A 146 -2.15 -11.56 11.61
N VAL A 147 -3.13 -11.14 10.82
CA VAL A 147 -2.90 -10.40 9.58
C VAL A 147 -3.07 -8.91 9.88
N THR A 148 -1.97 -8.18 9.96
CA THR A 148 -1.95 -6.74 10.21
C THR A 148 -0.90 -6.07 9.33
N ALA A 149 -1.18 -4.83 8.92
CA ALA A 149 -0.22 -3.98 8.23
C ALA A 149 0.84 -3.37 9.16
N PHE A 150 0.59 -3.39 10.47
CA PHE A 150 1.54 -2.87 11.47
C PHE A 150 2.48 -3.98 11.91
N ARG A 151 3.69 -3.98 11.34
CA ARG A 151 4.70 -5.01 11.60
C ARG A 151 5.94 -4.41 12.25
N GLU A 152 6.54 -5.18 13.12
CA GLU A 152 7.87 -4.85 13.64
C GLU A 152 8.89 -4.81 12.50
N GLY A 153 9.81 -3.84 12.56
CA GLY A 153 10.82 -3.64 11.52
C GLY A 153 10.39 -2.74 10.36
N MET A 154 9.14 -2.26 10.31
CA MET A 154 8.77 -1.20 9.36
C MET A 154 9.51 0.08 9.67
N ALA A 155 9.97 0.77 8.63
CA ALA A 155 10.76 2.00 8.74
C ALA A 155 9.90 3.23 9.04
N VAL A 156 8.76 3.36 8.38
CA VAL A 156 7.89 4.55 8.49
C VAL A 156 6.42 4.23 8.72
N HIS A 157 5.88 3.14 8.15
CA HIS A 157 4.45 2.86 8.26
C HIS A 157 4.03 2.59 9.71
N GLY A 158 3.00 3.33 10.18
CA GLY A 158 2.52 3.25 11.57
C GLY A 158 3.51 3.78 12.62
N ARG A 159 4.50 4.57 12.20
CA ARG A 159 5.58 5.06 13.09
C ARG A 159 5.59 6.59 13.24
N PHE A 160 4.46 7.25 13.03
CA PHE A 160 4.35 8.70 13.23
C PHE A 160 4.96 9.13 14.59
N GLY A 161 5.79 10.16 14.57
CA GLY A 161 6.51 10.70 15.73
C GLY A 161 7.70 9.85 16.23
N LYS A 162 7.85 8.60 15.78
CA LYS A 162 9.00 7.75 16.14
C LYS A 162 10.21 8.09 15.26
N PRO A 163 11.44 7.85 15.76
CA PRO A 163 12.65 8.12 14.98
C PRO A 163 12.71 7.25 13.71
N CYS A 164 13.08 7.88 12.59
CA CYS A 164 13.41 7.20 11.35
C CYS A 164 14.67 6.34 11.56
N PRO A 165 14.68 5.05 11.18
CA PRO A 165 15.83 4.17 11.40
C PRO A 165 17.07 4.58 10.60
N VAL A 166 16.92 5.43 9.55
CA VAL A 166 18.03 5.87 8.68
C VAL A 166 18.67 7.17 9.18
N CYS A 167 17.85 8.15 9.63
CA CYS A 167 18.37 9.49 9.92
C CYS A 167 18.01 10.03 11.32
N GLY A 168 17.25 9.28 12.12
CA GLY A 168 16.83 9.67 13.47
C GLY A 168 15.69 10.72 13.52
N SER A 169 15.38 11.41 12.42
CA SER A 169 14.32 12.44 12.42
C SER A 169 12.94 11.82 12.64
N PRO A 170 12.01 12.55 13.28
CA PRO A 170 10.67 12.02 13.54
C PRO A 170 9.91 11.76 12.23
N VAL A 171 9.35 10.56 12.11
CA VAL A 171 8.49 10.17 10.99
C VAL A 171 7.24 11.04 10.99
N GLN A 172 6.91 11.57 9.82
CA GLN A 172 5.75 12.43 9.59
C GLN A 172 4.59 11.65 8.97
N ARG A 173 3.40 12.23 8.97
CA ARG A 173 2.22 11.66 8.32
C ARG A 173 1.40 12.69 7.57
N ILE A 174 0.67 12.22 6.58
CA ILE A 174 -0.42 12.92 5.92
C ILE A 174 -1.67 12.08 6.13
N VAL A 175 -2.72 12.67 6.68
CA VAL A 175 -4.02 12.00 6.83
C VAL A 175 -4.95 12.46 5.73
N TYR A 176 -5.56 11.52 5.02
CA TYR A 176 -6.55 11.77 3.99
C TYR A 176 -7.70 10.77 4.14
N ALA A 177 -8.85 11.26 4.54
CA ALA A 177 -10.01 10.44 4.90
C ALA A 177 -9.65 9.37 5.96
N GLU A 178 -9.76 8.09 5.60
CA GLU A 178 -9.42 6.95 6.47
C GLU A 178 -8.00 6.41 6.24
N ASN A 179 -7.24 7.03 5.32
CA ASN A 179 -5.90 6.61 4.96
C ASN A 179 -4.83 7.52 5.56
N GLU A 180 -3.77 6.92 6.05
CA GLU A 180 -2.58 7.62 6.52
C GLU A 180 -1.39 7.24 5.65
N THR A 181 -0.61 8.23 5.23
CA THR A 181 0.67 8.05 4.55
C THR A 181 1.77 8.46 5.49
N ASN A 182 2.69 7.55 5.80
CA ASN A 182 3.84 7.84 6.65
C ASN A 182 5.10 8.05 5.79
N TYR A 183 5.92 9.02 6.17
CA TYR A 183 7.16 9.34 5.46
C TYR A 183 8.18 9.97 6.40
N CYS A 184 9.46 9.89 6.04
CA CYS A 184 10.53 10.63 6.71
C CYS A 184 10.81 11.93 5.94
N ALA A 185 10.54 13.09 6.57
CA ALA A 185 10.74 14.38 5.90
C ALA A 185 12.21 14.60 5.49
N ARG A 186 13.18 14.25 6.34
CA ARG A 186 14.60 14.39 6.00
C ARG A 186 15.03 13.51 4.83
N CYS A 187 14.63 12.22 4.85
CA CYS A 187 15.06 11.27 3.80
C CYS A 187 14.36 11.49 2.45
N GLN A 188 13.07 11.90 2.46
CA GLN A 188 12.22 11.86 1.26
C GLN A 188 11.87 13.23 0.70
N THR A 189 11.97 14.30 1.50
CA THR A 189 11.55 15.65 1.09
C THR A 189 12.56 16.75 1.42
N GLY A 190 13.79 16.39 1.80
CA GLY A 190 14.83 17.35 2.15
C GLY A 190 14.50 18.19 3.38
N GLY A 191 13.76 17.62 4.34
CA GLY A 191 13.33 18.31 5.57
C GLY A 191 11.96 18.99 5.47
N LYS A 192 11.36 19.05 4.28
CA LYS A 192 10.08 19.73 4.08
C LYS A 192 8.93 18.90 4.65
N ILE A 193 8.08 19.53 5.47
CA ILE A 193 6.82 18.96 5.95
C ILE A 193 5.77 19.08 4.86
N LEU A 194 5.19 17.95 4.48
CA LEU A 194 4.13 17.89 3.48
C LEU A 194 2.80 18.29 4.13
N ALA A 195 2.02 19.09 3.40
CA ALA A 195 0.75 19.59 3.92
C ALA A 195 -0.30 18.47 3.99
N ASP A 196 -0.84 18.24 5.17
CA ASP A 196 -2.13 17.59 5.36
C ASP A 196 -3.24 18.56 4.97
N ARG A 197 -4.15 18.14 4.09
CA ARG A 197 -5.19 19.06 3.56
C ARG A 197 -6.13 19.61 4.63
N ALA A 198 -6.44 18.83 5.65
CA ALA A 198 -7.34 19.25 6.71
C ALA A 198 -6.61 20.17 7.69
N LEU A 199 -5.49 19.72 8.23
CA LEU A 199 -4.71 20.43 9.23
C LEU A 199 -4.05 21.69 8.66
N SER A 200 -3.52 21.64 7.44
CA SER A 200 -2.89 22.80 6.82
C SER A 200 -3.89 23.94 6.51
N ARG A 201 -5.16 23.59 6.21
CA ARG A 201 -6.24 24.58 6.08
C ARG A 201 -6.60 25.23 7.42
N LEU A 202 -6.61 24.45 8.49
CA LEU A 202 -6.91 24.92 9.84
C LEU A 202 -5.80 25.83 10.38
N LEU A 203 -4.55 25.37 10.28
CA LEU A 203 -3.39 26.08 10.82
C LEU A 203 -2.89 27.19 9.91
N LYS A 204 -3.22 27.19 8.62
CA LYS A 204 -2.85 28.22 7.63
C LYS A 204 -1.37 28.60 7.72
N LYS A 205 -1.04 29.82 8.17
CA LYS A 205 0.33 30.34 8.30
C LYS A 205 1.14 29.63 9.41
N SER A 206 0.47 29.05 10.40
CA SER A 206 1.10 28.31 11.50
C SER A 206 1.39 26.84 11.17
N TRP A 207 1.13 26.38 9.91
CA TRP A 207 1.52 25.05 9.49
C TRP A 207 3.04 24.95 9.41
N PRO A 208 3.69 23.99 10.10
CA PRO A 208 5.13 23.80 10.02
C PRO A 208 5.51 23.45 8.58
N LYS A 209 6.54 24.10 8.04
CA LYS A 209 7.01 23.89 6.66
C LYS A 209 8.23 23.00 6.60
N SER A 210 8.99 22.95 7.68
CA SER A 210 10.22 22.19 7.81
C SER A 210 10.26 21.45 9.13
N LEU A 211 11.21 20.50 9.26
CA LEU A 211 11.47 19.83 10.54
C LEU A 211 11.93 20.82 11.62
N ASP A 212 12.61 21.88 11.25
CA ASP A 212 13.12 22.89 12.18
C ASP A 212 11.96 23.70 12.81
N ASP A 213 10.79 23.74 12.17
CA ASP A 213 9.60 24.38 12.71
C ASP A 213 8.87 23.52 13.76
N LEU A 214 9.33 22.28 14.00
CA LEU A 214 8.73 21.35 14.97
C LEU A 214 9.44 21.38 16.33
N GLU A 215 10.58 22.07 16.45
CA GLU A 215 11.30 22.34 17.69
C GLU A 215 10.72 23.60 18.34
#